data_3e03c9be05d9574e29c7268bb74731c9
#
_entry.id   3e03c9be05d9574e29c7268bb74731c9
#
_cell.length_a   1.000
_cell.length_b   1.000
_cell.length_c   1.000
_cell.angle_alpha   90.00
_cell.angle_beta   90.00
_cell.angle_gamma   90.00
#
_symmetry.space_group_name_H-M   'P 1'
#
loop_
_entity.id
_entity.type
_entity.pdbx_description
1 polymer ?
#
loop_
_entity_poly.entity_id
_entity_poly.type
_entity_poly.pdbx_seq_one_letter_code
_entity_poly.pdbx_strand_id
1 'polypeptide(L)'
;MATKRKSRKECPAPSEDRVNAMELLESLYGPVTLGGMLWSLRECDEISQAEFARRLDVSRSHLCDVEKGRKVVSPERAAAWAKILGFPPTVFVKLALQEQLDRAGVKMNVEVEAA
;
A
#
# COMPACT_ATOMS: atom_id res chain seq x y z
N MET A 1 -27.23 -4.39 1.85
CA MET A 1 -26.80 -3.16 2.49
C MET A 1 -25.83 -3.45 3.60
N ALA A 2 -26.29 -4.13 4.59
CA ALA A 2 -25.45 -4.43 5.75
C ALA A 2 -24.21 -5.22 5.37
N THR A 3 -24.26 -5.93 4.28
CA THR A 3 -23.14 -6.74 3.86
C THR A 3 -21.88 -5.95 3.60
N LYS A 4 -22.03 -4.74 3.11
CA LYS A 4 -20.84 -3.93 2.86
C LYS A 4 -20.07 -3.65 4.12
N ARG A 5 -20.81 -3.36 5.19
CA ARG A 5 -20.15 -3.05 6.44
C ARG A 5 -19.44 -4.24 7.01
N LYS A 6 -20.02 -5.41 6.82
CA LYS A 6 -19.37 -6.61 7.30
C LYS A 6 -18.06 -6.85 6.60
N SER A 7 -18.04 -6.63 5.29
CA SER A 7 -16.78 -6.78 4.54
C SER A 7 -15.72 -5.89 5.11
N ARG A 8 -16.06 -4.66 5.39
CA ARG A 8 -15.12 -3.72 5.92
C ARG A 8 -14.56 -4.17 7.26
N LYS A 9 -15.43 -4.71 8.10
CA LYS A 9 -15.00 -5.17 9.41
C LYS A 9 -14.11 -6.38 9.33
N GLU A 10 -14.17 -7.08 8.23
CA GLU A 10 -13.38 -8.27 8.04
C GLU A 10 -12.01 -7.99 7.47
N CYS A 11 -11.67 -6.75 7.27
CA CYS A 11 -10.34 -6.40 6.81
C CYS A 11 -9.33 -6.92 7.82
N PRO A 12 -8.33 -7.66 7.35
CA PRO A 12 -7.37 -8.26 8.28
C PRO A 12 -6.54 -7.20 8.96
N ALA A 13 -6.15 -7.51 10.18
CA ALA A 13 -5.25 -6.63 10.91
C ALA A 13 -3.89 -6.65 10.24
N PRO A 14 -3.09 -5.57 10.40
CA PRO A 14 -1.74 -5.55 9.83
C PRO A 14 -0.88 -6.59 10.53
N SER A 15 -0.65 -7.69 9.83
CA SER A 15 0.00 -8.85 10.40
C SER A 15 0.54 -9.71 9.27
N GLU A 16 1.10 -10.85 9.62
CA GLU A 16 1.57 -11.80 8.63
C GLU A 16 0.45 -12.28 7.72
N ASP A 17 -0.74 -12.41 8.26
CA ASP A 17 -1.87 -12.84 7.45
C ASP A 17 -2.14 -11.86 6.32
N ARG A 18 -1.99 -10.57 6.61
CA ARG A 18 -2.18 -9.55 5.58
C ARG A 18 -1.12 -9.63 4.50
N VAL A 19 0.11 -9.90 4.91
CA VAL A 19 1.20 -10.06 3.96
C VAL A 19 0.95 -11.26 3.06
N ASN A 20 0.48 -12.35 3.64
CA ASN A 20 0.16 -13.54 2.85
C ASN A 20 -0.99 -13.28 1.90
N ALA A 21 -1.97 -12.49 2.34
CA ALA A 21 -3.09 -12.13 1.47
C ALA A 21 -2.61 -11.33 0.26
N MET A 22 -1.62 -10.48 0.46
CA MET A 22 -1.07 -9.72 -0.65
C MET A 22 -0.38 -10.60 -1.67
N GLU A 23 0.36 -11.59 -1.21
CA GLU A 23 1.00 -12.53 -2.12
C GLU A 23 -0.05 -13.27 -2.94
N LEU A 24 -1.14 -13.66 -2.30
CA LEU A 24 -2.21 -14.31 -3.00
C LEU A 24 -2.84 -13.39 -4.05
N LEU A 25 -3.05 -12.14 -3.70
CA LEU A 25 -3.60 -11.18 -4.63
C LEU A 25 -2.71 -10.99 -5.85
N GLU A 26 -1.40 -10.94 -5.62
CA GLU A 26 -0.47 -10.80 -6.73
C GLU A 26 -0.53 -11.98 -7.68
N SER A 27 -0.69 -13.18 -7.14
CA SER A 27 -0.76 -14.36 -7.98
C SER A 27 -2.06 -14.42 -8.77
N LEU A 28 -3.12 -13.81 -8.25
CA LEU A 28 -4.42 -13.84 -8.91
C LEU A 28 -4.62 -12.68 -9.88
N TYR A 29 -4.14 -11.50 -9.52
CA TYR A 29 -4.47 -10.28 -10.26
C TYR A 29 -3.25 -9.55 -10.80
N GLY A 30 -2.06 -10.06 -10.55
CA GLY A 30 -0.85 -9.42 -11.01
C GLY A 30 -0.21 -8.56 -9.95
N PRO A 31 0.85 -7.84 -10.31
CA PRO A 31 1.63 -7.08 -9.33
C PRO A 31 0.79 -6.04 -8.59
N VAL A 32 1.02 -5.93 -7.31
CA VAL A 32 0.37 -4.94 -6.46
C VAL A 32 1.29 -3.73 -6.36
N THR A 33 0.73 -2.54 -6.58
CA THR A 33 1.50 -1.30 -6.41
C THR A 33 1.24 -0.74 -5.02
N LEU A 34 2.17 0.08 -4.55
CA LEU A 34 1.98 0.73 -3.25
C LEU A 34 0.74 1.61 -3.26
N GLY A 35 0.54 2.37 -4.35
CA GLY A 35 -0.64 3.21 -4.47
C GLY A 35 -1.93 2.41 -4.44
N GLY A 36 -1.95 1.28 -5.15
CA GLY A 36 -3.13 0.41 -5.14
C GLY A 36 -3.39 -0.16 -3.77
N MET A 37 -2.33 -0.52 -3.06
CA MET A 37 -2.48 -1.03 -1.71
C MET A 37 -3.04 0.02 -0.77
N LEU A 38 -2.54 1.25 -0.85
CA LEU A 38 -3.06 2.33 -0.02
C LEU A 38 -4.53 2.58 -0.31
N TRP A 39 -4.89 2.57 -1.58
CA TRP A 39 -6.28 2.74 -1.97
C TRP A 39 -7.16 1.64 -1.35
N SER A 40 -6.69 0.41 -1.41
CA SER A 40 -7.45 -0.72 -0.86
C SER A 40 -7.62 -0.59 0.65
N LEU A 41 -6.55 -0.20 1.34
CA LEU A 41 -6.63 -0.02 2.79
C LEU A 41 -7.62 1.07 3.16
N ARG A 42 -7.60 2.17 2.41
CA ARG A 42 -8.52 3.26 2.66
C ARG A 42 -9.96 2.84 2.43
N GLU A 43 -10.21 2.12 1.34
CA GLU A 43 -11.56 1.65 1.04
C GLU A 43 -12.05 0.65 2.08
N CYS A 44 -11.15 -0.20 2.55
CA CYS A 44 -11.48 -1.17 3.59
C CYS A 44 -11.96 -0.48 4.86
N ASP A 45 -11.29 0.60 5.24
CA ASP A 45 -11.64 1.33 6.45
C ASP A 45 -12.71 2.39 6.21
N GLU A 46 -13.10 2.58 4.96
CA GLU A 46 -14.12 3.56 4.56
C GLU A 46 -13.78 4.97 5.03
N ILE A 47 -12.53 5.34 4.91
CA ILE A 47 -12.12 6.69 5.25
C ILE A 47 -11.88 7.49 3.97
N SER A 48 -12.09 8.80 4.08
CA SER A 48 -11.93 9.68 2.94
C SER A 48 -10.45 9.83 2.60
N GLN A 49 -10.21 10.25 1.37
CA GLN A 49 -8.85 10.49 0.93
C GLN A 49 -8.20 11.58 1.77
N ALA A 50 -8.96 12.61 2.13
CA ALA A 50 -8.44 13.70 2.95
C ALA A 50 -8.05 13.21 4.34
N GLU A 51 -8.86 12.35 4.94
CA GLU A 51 -8.56 11.81 6.26
C GLU A 51 -7.33 10.91 6.22
N PHE A 52 -7.25 10.07 5.21
CA PHE A 52 -6.11 9.17 5.06
C PHE A 52 -4.82 9.95 4.83
N ALA A 53 -4.90 10.99 4.01
CA ALA A 53 -3.74 11.84 3.75
C ALA A 53 -3.26 12.49 5.04
N ARG A 54 -4.19 12.92 5.89
CA ARG A 54 -3.83 13.52 7.16
C ARG A 54 -3.08 12.53 8.04
N ARG A 55 -3.53 11.28 8.06
CA ARG A 55 -2.85 10.24 8.84
C ARG A 55 -1.45 9.98 8.34
N LEU A 56 -1.26 10.09 7.02
CA LEU A 56 0.05 9.86 6.41
C LEU A 56 0.89 11.11 6.34
N ASP A 57 0.36 12.24 6.83
CA ASP A 57 1.08 13.51 6.88
C ASP A 57 1.48 14.01 5.49
N VAL A 58 0.54 13.91 4.55
CA VAL A 58 0.73 14.42 3.20
C VAL A 58 -0.53 15.14 2.76
N SER A 59 -0.45 15.89 1.67
CA SER A 59 -1.61 16.55 1.13
C SER A 59 -2.52 15.53 0.44
N ARG A 60 -3.79 15.87 0.34
CA ARG A 60 -4.74 15.01 -0.36
C ARG A 60 -4.35 14.83 -1.82
N SER A 61 -3.86 15.90 -2.45
CA SER A 61 -3.42 15.80 -3.84
C SER A 61 -2.26 14.84 -3.99
N HIS A 62 -1.32 14.89 -3.06
CA HIS A 62 -0.18 13.98 -3.10
C HIS A 62 -0.65 12.54 -2.99
N LEU A 63 -1.53 12.27 -2.03
CA LEU A 63 -2.06 10.93 -1.86
C LEU A 63 -2.81 10.48 -3.10
N CYS A 64 -3.60 11.37 -3.68
CA CYS A 64 -4.33 11.06 -4.89
C CYS A 64 -3.38 10.64 -6.01
N ASP A 65 -2.29 11.37 -6.18
CA ASP A 65 -1.32 11.03 -7.21
C ASP A 65 -0.66 9.70 -6.96
N VAL A 66 -0.38 9.40 -5.70
CA VAL A 66 0.21 8.10 -5.35
C VAL A 66 -0.78 6.97 -5.60
N GLU A 67 -2.02 7.15 -5.18
CA GLU A 67 -3.04 6.11 -5.37
C GLU A 67 -3.27 5.81 -6.84
N LYS A 68 -3.17 6.84 -7.68
CA LYS A 68 -3.39 6.67 -9.12
C LYS A 68 -2.13 6.31 -9.89
N GLY A 69 -1.02 6.16 -9.19
CA GLY A 69 0.22 5.76 -9.82
C GLY A 69 0.97 6.85 -10.54
N ARG A 70 0.60 8.11 -10.31
CA ARG A 70 1.31 9.23 -10.95
C ARG A 70 2.61 9.58 -10.26
N LYS A 71 2.72 9.27 -8.97
CA LYS A 71 3.93 9.58 -8.20
C LYS A 71 4.42 8.33 -7.52
N VAL A 72 5.73 8.24 -7.42
CA VAL A 72 6.39 7.15 -6.72
C VAL A 72 6.75 7.61 -5.32
N VAL A 73 6.59 6.72 -4.36
CA VAL A 73 6.91 7.02 -2.97
C VAL A 73 8.37 6.68 -2.69
N SER A 74 9.06 7.55 -1.98
CA SER A 74 10.44 7.26 -1.61
C SER A 74 10.48 6.13 -0.57
N PRO A 75 11.60 5.41 -0.49
CA PRO A 75 11.71 4.33 0.50
C PRO A 75 11.52 4.81 1.92
N GLU A 76 12.03 6.00 2.24
CA GLU A 76 11.89 6.56 3.57
C GLU A 76 10.42 6.80 3.92
N ARG A 77 9.70 7.38 2.97
CA ARG A 77 8.29 7.66 3.19
C ARG A 77 7.48 6.37 3.25
N ALA A 78 7.84 5.41 2.41
CA ALA A 78 7.16 4.12 2.44
C ALA A 78 7.33 3.44 3.79
N ALA A 79 8.54 3.48 4.34
CA ALA A 79 8.78 2.88 5.65
C ALA A 79 7.99 3.59 6.75
N ALA A 80 7.95 4.93 6.68
CA ALA A 80 7.19 5.70 7.67
C ALA A 80 5.70 5.39 7.60
N TRP A 81 5.16 5.30 6.39
CA TRP A 81 3.74 4.99 6.22
C TRP A 81 3.42 3.59 6.73
N ALA A 82 4.33 2.64 6.49
CA ALA A 82 4.12 1.29 6.98
C ALA A 82 3.98 1.27 8.50
N LYS A 83 4.82 2.03 9.18
CA LYS A 83 4.73 2.09 10.64
C LYS A 83 3.42 2.71 11.09
N ILE A 84 2.99 3.75 10.42
CA ILE A 84 1.72 4.40 10.76
C ILE A 84 0.56 3.43 10.60
N LEU A 85 0.60 2.63 9.55
CA LEU A 85 -0.49 1.72 9.22
C LEU A 85 -0.34 0.34 9.86
N GLY A 86 0.76 0.10 10.53
CA GLY A 86 0.96 -1.17 11.22
C GLY A 86 1.42 -2.31 10.33
N PHE A 87 2.06 -1.99 9.22
CA PHE A 87 2.60 -3.00 8.31
C PHE A 87 4.10 -3.14 8.51
N PRO A 88 4.67 -4.29 8.15
CA PRO A 88 6.12 -4.41 8.13
C PRO A 88 6.70 -3.42 7.13
N PRO A 89 7.69 -2.61 7.53
CA PRO A 89 8.27 -1.64 6.61
C PRO A 89 8.87 -2.28 5.36
N THR A 90 9.36 -3.51 5.46
CA THR A 90 9.94 -4.20 4.31
C THR A 90 8.94 -4.35 3.16
N VAL A 91 7.66 -4.55 3.48
CA VAL A 91 6.63 -4.71 2.46
C VAL A 91 6.47 -3.43 1.67
N PHE A 92 6.32 -2.31 2.38
CA PHE A 92 6.10 -1.03 1.72
C PHE A 92 7.33 -0.58 0.94
N VAL A 93 8.50 -0.76 1.52
CA VAL A 93 9.75 -0.37 0.86
C VAL A 93 9.95 -1.20 -0.41
N LYS A 94 9.65 -2.49 -0.33
CA LYS A 94 9.77 -3.35 -1.51
C LYS A 94 8.86 -2.86 -2.63
N LEU A 95 7.62 -2.54 -2.31
CA LEU A 95 6.68 -2.06 -3.31
C LEU A 95 7.13 -0.74 -3.93
N ALA A 96 7.65 0.16 -3.09
CA ALA A 96 8.12 1.45 -3.58
C ALA A 96 9.31 1.28 -4.53
N LEU A 97 10.26 0.45 -4.16
CA LEU A 97 11.44 0.23 -4.98
C LEU A 97 11.09 -0.52 -6.26
N GLN A 98 10.21 -1.50 -6.16
CA GLN A 98 9.79 -2.25 -7.33
C GLN A 98 9.11 -1.34 -8.34
N GLU A 99 8.30 -0.42 -7.87
CA GLU A 99 7.63 0.52 -8.76
C GLU A 99 8.62 1.43 -9.46
N GLN A 100 9.67 1.85 -8.76
CA GLN A 100 10.71 2.66 -9.37
C GLN A 100 11.42 1.91 -10.50
N LEU A 101 11.71 0.64 -10.27
CA LEU A 101 12.35 -0.18 -11.30
C LEU A 101 11.42 -0.37 -12.48
N ASP A 102 10.15 -0.63 -12.21
CA ASP A 102 9.19 -0.85 -13.29
C ASP A 102 9.06 0.38 -14.16
N ARG A 103 9.03 1.56 -13.55
CA ARG A 103 8.91 2.81 -14.29
C ARG A 103 10.15 3.09 -15.12
N ALA A 104 11.31 2.66 -14.63
CA ALA A 104 12.55 2.85 -15.36
C ALA A 104 12.73 1.82 -16.48
N GLY A 105 11.81 0.87 -16.59
CA GLY A 105 11.91 -0.16 -17.61
C GLY A 105 12.90 -1.26 -17.27
N VAL A 106 13.33 -1.31 -16.01
CA VAL A 106 14.28 -2.32 -15.56
C VAL A 106 13.48 -3.53 -15.08
N LYS A 107 13.69 -4.65 -15.74
CA LYS A 107 12.93 -5.87 -15.42
C LYS A 107 13.67 -6.68 -14.38
N MET A 108 13.56 -6.26 -13.14
CA MET A 108 14.19 -6.94 -12.01
C MET A 108 13.22 -6.96 -10.85
N ASN A 109 13.33 -8.01 -10.05
CA ASN A 109 12.54 -8.10 -8.83
C ASN A 109 13.36 -7.62 -7.66
N VAL A 110 12.72 -6.86 -6.78
CA VAL A 110 13.36 -6.33 -5.59
C VAL A 110 13.03 -7.20 -4.40
N GLU A 111 14.03 -7.50 -3.60
CA GLU A 111 13.82 -8.16 -2.31
C GLU A 111 14.38 -7.28 -1.22
N VAL A 112 13.65 -7.16 -0.13
CA VAL A 112 14.02 -6.28 0.98
C VAL A 112 13.98 -7.07 2.26
N GLU A 113 15.06 -6.95 3.03
CA GLU A 113 15.15 -7.58 4.35
C GLU A 113 15.47 -6.53 5.37
N ALA A 114 14.95 -6.73 6.58
CA ALA A 114 15.25 -5.82 7.67
C ALA A 114 16.74 -5.93 8.03
N ALA A 115 17.33 -4.79 8.30
CA ALA A 115 18.75 -4.73 8.64
C ALA A 115 19.02 -5.29 10.04
#